data_8ee77615dc68c6e84b7eba287c885c20
#
_entry.id   8ee77615dc68c6e84b7eba287c885c20
#
_cell.length_a   1.000
_cell.length_b   1.000
_cell.length_c   1.000
_cell.angle_alpha   90.00
_cell.angle_beta   90.00
_cell.angle_gamma   90.00
#
_symmetry.space_group_name_H-M   'P 1'
#
loop_
_entity.id
_entity.type
_entity.pdbx_description
1 polymer ?
#
loop_
_entity_poly.entity_id
_entity_poly.type
_entity_poly.pdbx_seq_one_letter_code
_entity_poly.pdbx_strand_id
1 'polypeptide(L)'
;GDNIIIANCTTPAQMFHILRRQVVRPFRKPLVVFTPKRLLRYPKAISTVSDLSKGKFNEVIDDPRMGKAPAAKKVDALMLCSGKIYYDVLEKFEMLDSKITENIALVRIEQLHPFPKSAIDKIVKRYGRKTKVVWLQEEPRNMGAWPFISIHYEGELEKAITRPASGTTASGSPLIYKRRHDAIIDAVLEYAH
;
A
#
# COMPACT_ATOMS: atom_id res chain seq x y z
N GLY A 1 -3.99 -20.69 -11.52
CA GLY A 1 -3.25 -20.03 -12.58
C GLY A 1 -3.57 -18.55 -12.66
N ASP A 2 -2.65 -17.77 -13.20
CA ASP A 2 -2.74 -16.31 -13.27
C ASP A 2 -3.72 -15.85 -14.38
N ASN A 3 -4.98 -16.17 -14.22
CA ASN A 3 -6.03 -15.93 -15.24
C ASN A 3 -6.81 -14.62 -15.03
N ILE A 4 -6.54 -13.87 -13.96
CA ILE A 4 -7.14 -12.58 -13.63
C ILE A 4 -6.06 -11.62 -13.13
N ILE A 5 -6.28 -10.32 -13.29
CA ILE A 5 -5.43 -9.27 -12.72
C ILE A 5 -6.27 -8.49 -11.70
N ILE A 6 -5.73 -8.29 -10.51
CA ILE A 6 -6.39 -7.52 -9.44
C ILE A 6 -5.44 -6.41 -9.01
N ALA A 7 -5.90 -5.17 -9.04
CA ALA A 7 -5.12 -3.99 -8.70
C ALA A 7 -5.92 -2.99 -7.87
N ASN A 8 -5.20 -2.17 -7.11
CA ASN A 8 -5.74 -1.07 -6.32
C ASN A 8 -4.84 0.15 -6.51
N CYS A 9 -5.12 0.93 -7.55
CA CYS A 9 -4.28 2.04 -7.98
C CYS A 9 -4.40 3.23 -7.03
N THR A 10 -3.26 3.78 -6.62
CA THR A 10 -3.21 4.92 -5.69
C THR A 10 -2.94 6.26 -6.37
N THR A 11 -2.55 6.27 -7.65
CA THR A 11 -2.31 7.53 -8.39
C THR A 11 -2.97 7.50 -9.78
N PRO A 12 -3.27 8.69 -10.38
CA PRO A 12 -3.78 8.78 -11.74
C PRO A 12 -2.87 8.11 -12.78
N ALA A 13 -1.55 8.24 -12.66
CA ALA A 13 -0.60 7.59 -13.57
C ALA A 13 -0.68 6.06 -13.47
N GLN A 14 -0.83 5.49 -12.28
CA GLN A 14 -1.02 4.04 -12.11
C GLN A 14 -2.32 3.56 -12.76
N MET A 15 -3.41 4.30 -12.59
CA MET A 15 -4.68 3.98 -13.26
C MET A 15 -4.54 4.02 -14.77
N PHE A 16 -3.94 5.08 -15.32
CA PHE A 16 -3.68 5.20 -16.75
C PHE A 16 -2.82 4.04 -17.27
N HIS A 17 -1.73 3.75 -16.60
CA HIS A 17 -0.79 2.73 -17.08
C HIS A 17 -1.30 1.31 -16.95
N ILE A 18 -2.14 0.99 -15.97
CA ILE A 18 -2.74 -0.34 -15.90
C ILE A 18 -3.74 -0.57 -17.03
N LEU A 19 -4.54 0.44 -17.37
CA LEU A 19 -5.44 0.38 -18.52
C LEU A 19 -4.67 0.30 -19.82
N ARG A 20 -3.64 1.13 -20.01
CA ARG A 20 -2.74 1.05 -21.17
C ARG A 20 -2.09 -0.33 -21.28
N ARG A 21 -1.58 -0.89 -20.16
CA ARG A 21 -1.00 -2.24 -20.13
C ARG A 21 -1.99 -3.30 -20.58
N GLN A 22 -3.26 -3.18 -20.17
CA GLN A 22 -4.33 -4.11 -20.56
C GLN A 22 -4.58 -4.13 -22.08
N VAL A 23 -4.45 -2.99 -22.72
CA VAL A 23 -4.63 -2.88 -24.19
C VAL A 23 -3.39 -3.34 -24.96
N VAL A 24 -2.20 -3.01 -24.49
CA VAL A 24 -0.92 -3.25 -25.20
C VAL A 24 -0.46 -4.70 -25.11
N ARG A 25 -0.83 -5.43 -24.05
CA ARG A 25 -0.42 -6.84 -23.90
C ARG A 25 -0.96 -7.73 -25.05
N PRO A 26 -0.17 -8.71 -25.51
CA PRO A 26 -0.59 -9.62 -26.59
C PRO A 26 -1.64 -10.65 -26.17
N PHE A 27 -2.05 -10.64 -24.91
CA PHE A 27 -3.07 -11.52 -24.35
C PHE A 27 -4.15 -10.70 -23.63
N ARG A 28 -5.31 -11.30 -23.43
CA ARG A 28 -6.43 -10.72 -22.70
C ARG A 28 -6.74 -11.55 -21.47
N LYS A 29 -6.73 -10.89 -20.30
CA LYS A 29 -7.15 -11.45 -19.03
C LYS A 29 -8.09 -10.44 -18.35
N PRO A 30 -9.12 -10.88 -17.62
CA PRO A 30 -9.94 -9.95 -16.84
C PRO A 30 -9.08 -9.09 -15.92
N LEU A 31 -9.40 -7.81 -15.86
CA LEU A 31 -8.78 -6.83 -14.97
C LEU A 31 -9.84 -6.30 -14.00
N VAL A 32 -9.60 -6.49 -12.70
CA VAL A 32 -10.40 -5.90 -11.63
C VAL A 32 -9.57 -4.80 -10.98
N VAL A 33 -10.08 -3.58 -10.97
CA VAL A 33 -9.43 -2.42 -10.33
C VAL A 33 -10.30 -1.92 -9.19
N PHE A 34 -9.79 -2.01 -7.97
CA PHE A 34 -10.41 -1.36 -6.82
C PHE A 34 -10.18 0.16 -6.91
N THR A 35 -11.24 0.94 -6.73
CA THR A 35 -11.22 2.38 -6.91
C THR A 35 -11.87 3.08 -5.71
N PRO A 36 -11.11 3.37 -4.65
CA PRO A 36 -11.62 4.11 -3.51
C PRO A 36 -12.12 5.49 -3.95
N LYS A 37 -13.42 5.80 -3.76
CA LYS A 37 -14.04 7.05 -4.22
C LYS A 37 -13.32 8.31 -3.73
N ARG A 38 -12.75 8.27 -2.51
CA ARG A 38 -12.00 9.39 -1.95
C ARG A 38 -10.83 9.80 -2.85
N LEU A 39 -10.11 8.83 -3.43
CA LEU A 39 -8.92 9.12 -4.24
C LEU A 39 -9.23 9.84 -5.55
N LEU A 40 -10.46 9.74 -6.07
CA LEU A 40 -10.88 10.45 -7.30
C LEU A 40 -10.82 11.98 -7.17
N ARG A 41 -10.91 12.51 -5.95
CA ARG A 41 -10.90 13.95 -5.67
C ARG A 41 -9.88 14.33 -4.60
N TYR A 42 -8.99 13.41 -4.26
CA TYR A 42 -8.02 13.65 -3.20
C TYR A 42 -6.85 14.51 -3.72
N PRO A 43 -6.58 15.70 -3.13
CA PRO A 43 -5.62 16.64 -3.69
C PRO A 43 -4.18 16.14 -3.79
N LYS A 44 -3.82 15.14 -2.97
CA LYS A 44 -2.47 14.55 -2.97
C LYS A 44 -2.34 13.32 -3.89
N ALA A 45 -3.46 12.76 -4.36
CA ALA A 45 -3.45 11.69 -5.35
C ALA A 45 -3.32 12.27 -6.76
N ILE A 46 -2.18 12.87 -7.05
CA ILE A 46 -1.86 13.53 -8.32
C ILE A 46 -0.72 12.81 -9.04
N SER A 47 -0.57 13.14 -10.32
CA SER A 47 0.55 12.67 -11.15
C SER A 47 0.99 13.78 -12.08
N THR A 48 2.28 13.82 -12.40
CA THR A 48 2.81 14.76 -13.37
C THR A 48 2.54 14.30 -14.81
N VAL A 49 2.64 15.20 -15.77
CA VAL A 49 2.58 14.85 -17.20
C VAL A 49 3.70 13.85 -17.56
N SER A 50 4.86 13.97 -16.94
CA SER A 50 5.97 13.05 -17.14
C SER A 50 5.62 11.63 -16.66
N ASP A 51 4.93 11.49 -15.53
CA ASP A 51 4.48 10.19 -15.02
C ASP A 51 3.54 9.50 -16.01
N LEU A 52 2.68 10.27 -16.68
CA LEU A 52 1.75 9.75 -17.69
C LEU A 52 2.45 9.43 -19.02
N SER A 53 3.37 10.30 -19.49
CA SER A 53 3.97 10.18 -20.82
C SER A 53 5.17 9.23 -20.89
N LYS A 54 6.00 9.17 -19.82
CA LYS A 54 7.23 8.38 -19.76
C LYS A 54 7.16 7.21 -18.77
N GLY A 55 6.10 7.16 -17.97
CA GLY A 55 5.92 6.15 -16.93
C GLY A 55 5.46 4.78 -17.45
N LYS A 56 5.29 3.89 -16.51
CA LYS A 56 4.68 2.56 -16.70
C LYS A 56 3.91 2.17 -15.45
N PHE A 57 3.09 1.12 -15.54
CA PHE A 57 2.49 0.54 -14.35
C PHE A 57 3.55 -0.11 -13.48
N ASN A 58 3.63 0.31 -12.23
CA ASN A 58 4.48 -0.29 -11.20
C ASN A 58 3.61 -1.13 -10.29
N GLU A 59 3.90 -2.42 -10.21
CA GLU A 59 3.14 -3.36 -9.38
C GLU A 59 3.30 -3.06 -7.87
N VAL A 60 4.45 -2.51 -7.51
CA VAL A 60 4.77 -2.04 -6.16
C VAL A 60 5.45 -0.69 -6.27
N ILE A 61 5.08 0.25 -5.41
CA ILE A 61 5.70 1.57 -5.33
C ILE A 61 6.34 1.73 -3.96
N ASP A 62 7.64 1.97 -3.98
CA ASP A 62 8.43 2.26 -2.80
C ASP A 62 8.10 3.62 -2.19
N ASP A 63 8.51 3.86 -0.95
CA ASP A 63 8.29 5.12 -0.28
C ASP A 63 9.17 6.24 -0.88
N PRO A 64 8.58 7.27 -1.51
CA PRO A 64 9.35 8.36 -2.11
C PRO A 64 10.13 9.19 -1.07
N ARG A 65 9.70 9.21 0.18
CA ARG A 65 10.36 9.93 1.27
C ARG A 65 11.76 9.37 1.57
N MET A 66 11.97 8.08 1.31
CA MET A 66 13.22 7.37 1.59
C MET A 66 14.30 7.61 0.51
N GLY A 67 13.98 8.31 -0.58
CA GLY A 67 14.92 8.62 -1.66
C GLY A 67 15.49 7.38 -2.36
N LYS A 68 16.56 7.58 -3.15
CA LYS A 68 17.19 6.50 -3.94
C LYS A 68 18.30 5.74 -3.19
N ALA A 69 18.85 6.30 -2.13
CA ALA A 69 19.96 5.72 -1.37
C ALA A 69 19.44 4.98 -0.12
N PRO A 70 19.44 3.66 -0.10
CA PRO A 70 18.77 2.90 0.96
C PRO A 70 19.61 2.74 2.22
N ALA A 71 20.93 2.75 2.09
CA ALA A 71 21.82 2.30 3.16
C ALA A 71 22.05 3.33 4.28
N ALA A 72 21.66 4.57 4.08
CA ALA A 72 21.94 5.64 5.05
C ALA A 72 20.82 5.91 6.05
N LYS A 73 19.60 5.43 5.77
CA LYS A 73 18.46 5.64 6.67
C LYS A 73 18.15 4.35 7.42
N LYS A 74 18.17 4.44 8.73
CA LYS A 74 17.73 3.38 9.62
C LYS A 74 16.22 3.31 9.58
N VAL A 75 15.68 2.41 8.73
CA VAL A 75 14.24 2.11 8.69
C VAL A 75 13.99 0.89 9.58
N ASP A 76 13.25 1.08 10.64
CA ASP A 76 12.92 0.02 11.59
C ASP A 76 11.68 -0.76 11.17
N ALA A 77 10.73 -0.09 10.51
CA ALA A 77 9.51 -0.72 10.04
C ALA A 77 9.16 -0.38 8.58
N LEU A 78 8.77 -1.38 7.83
CA LEU A 78 8.30 -1.31 6.45
C LEU A 78 6.82 -1.69 6.41
N MET A 79 5.95 -0.70 6.22
CA MET A 79 4.51 -0.90 6.09
C MET A 79 4.17 -1.24 4.64
N LEU A 80 3.82 -2.50 4.38
CA LEU A 80 3.23 -2.91 3.10
C LEU A 80 1.73 -2.65 3.16
N CYS A 81 1.19 -1.84 2.26
CA CYS A 81 -0.21 -1.48 2.23
C CYS A 81 -0.78 -1.46 0.81
N SER A 82 -2.10 -1.37 0.68
CA SER A 82 -2.78 -1.23 -0.61
C SER A 82 -3.93 -0.22 -0.50
N GLY A 83 -4.09 0.61 -1.52
CA GLY A 83 -5.18 1.57 -1.62
C GLY A 83 -5.03 2.82 -0.73
N LYS A 84 -6.17 3.36 -0.29
CA LYS A 84 -6.22 4.70 0.32
C LYS A 84 -5.56 4.81 1.70
N ILE A 85 -5.41 3.72 2.44
CA ILE A 85 -4.78 3.72 3.77
C ILE A 85 -3.37 4.34 3.72
N TYR A 86 -2.68 4.21 2.60
CA TYR A 86 -1.41 4.89 2.37
C TYR A 86 -1.51 6.40 2.63
N TYR A 87 -2.53 7.04 2.07
CA TYR A 87 -2.71 8.48 2.23
C TYR A 87 -3.17 8.85 3.63
N ASP A 88 -3.98 8.02 4.26
CA ASP A 88 -4.46 8.28 5.62
C ASP A 88 -3.27 8.31 6.61
N VAL A 89 -2.32 7.38 6.47
CA VAL A 89 -1.08 7.37 7.26
C VAL A 89 -0.15 8.53 6.86
N LEU A 90 0.00 8.78 5.56
CA LEU A 90 0.85 9.87 5.07
C LEU A 90 0.37 11.24 5.59
N GLU A 91 -0.94 11.49 5.60
CA GLU A 91 -1.51 12.72 6.20
C GLU A 91 -1.11 12.87 7.66
N LYS A 92 -1.15 11.76 8.42
CA LYS A 92 -0.75 11.79 9.82
C LYS A 92 0.74 12.07 9.98
N PHE A 93 1.58 11.46 9.15
CA PHE A 93 3.03 11.70 9.17
C PHE A 93 3.40 13.15 8.88
N GLU A 94 2.68 13.80 7.96
CA GLU A 94 2.90 15.21 7.62
C GLU A 94 2.49 16.19 8.73
N MET A 95 1.65 15.76 9.67
CA MET A 95 1.26 16.53 10.85
C MET A 95 2.29 16.41 11.99
N LEU A 96 3.23 15.48 11.89
CA LEU A 96 4.26 15.22 12.88
C LEU A 96 5.62 15.76 12.43
N ASP A 97 6.54 15.94 13.37
CA ASP A 97 7.93 16.18 13.01
C ASP A 97 8.46 15.01 12.15
N SER A 98 9.10 15.31 11.04
CA SER A 98 9.64 14.31 10.11
C SER A 98 10.60 13.34 10.78
N LYS A 99 11.30 13.76 11.83
CA LYS A 99 12.20 12.92 12.62
C LYS A 99 11.48 11.77 13.32
N ILE A 100 10.23 11.98 13.72
CA ILE A 100 9.41 10.97 14.41
C ILE A 100 9.05 9.81 13.48
N THR A 101 8.91 10.05 12.17
CA THR A 101 8.41 9.06 11.20
C THR A 101 9.43 8.64 10.16
N GLU A 102 10.68 9.15 10.22
CA GLU A 102 11.71 8.83 9.23
C GLU A 102 12.18 7.38 9.26
N ASN A 103 11.94 6.68 10.37
CA ASN A 103 12.26 5.26 10.54
C ASN A 103 11.13 4.32 10.06
N ILE A 104 10.02 4.86 9.53
CA ILE A 104 8.89 4.07 8.99
C ILE A 104 8.76 4.31 7.49
N ALA A 105 8.89 3.27 6.67
CA ALA A 105 8.67 3.34 5.25
C ALA A 105 7.26 2.85 4.88
N LEU A 106 6.59 3.54 3.93
CA LEU A 106 5.27 3.19 3.42
C LEU A 106 5.37 2.68 1.98
N VAL A 107 5.20 1.38 1.77
CA VAL A 107 5.28 0.74 0.45
C VAL A 107 3.90 0.33 -0.02
N ARG A 108 3.55 0.75 -1.24
CA ARG A 108 2.23 0.50 -1.84
C ARG A 108 2.27 -0.70 -2.77
N ILE A 109 1.43 -1.70 -2.51
CA ILE A 109 1.18 -2.81 -3.43
C ILE A 109 0.01 -2.40 -4.31
N GLU A 110 0.30 -2.00 -5.54
CA GLU A 110 -0.67 -1.55 -6.54
C GLU A 110 -1.33 -2.72 -7.27
N GLN A 111 -0.59 -3.83 -7.47
CA GLN A 111 -1.13 -5.07 -8.00
C GLN A 111 -1.16 -6.14 -6.92
N LEU A 112 -2.34 -6.64 -6.61
CA LEU A 112 -2.52 -7.72 -5.65
C LEU A 112 -2.37 -9.09 -6.31
N HIS A 113 -2.91 -9.27 -7.53
CA HIS A 113 -2.79 -10.53 -8.27
C HIS A 113 -2.51 -10.28 -9.75
N PRO A 114 -1.63 -11.04 -10.42
CA PRO A 114 -0.66 -11.98 -9.84
C PRO A 114 0.21 -11.31 -8.78
N PHE A 115 0.54 -12.07 -7.74
CA PHE A 115 1.28 -11.52 -6.60
C PHE A 115 2.69 -11.04 -7.02
N PRO A 116 3.08 -9.78 -6.81
CA PRO A 116 4.32 -9.21 -7.30
C PRO A 116 5.51 -9.53 -6.39
N LYS A 117 5.71 -10.83 -6.09
CA LYS A 117 6.71 -11.31 -5.14
C LYS A 117 8.10 -10.72 -5.39
N SER A 118 8.58 -10.79 -6.64
CA SER A 118 9.93 -10.31 -6.99
C SER A 118 10.12 -8.81 -6.73
N ALA A 119 9.07 -8.00 -6.99
CA ALA A 119 9.12 -6.56 -6.73
C ALA A 119 9.12 -6.26 -5.23
N ILE A 120 8.32 -6.98 -4.45
CA ILE A 120 8.27 -6.85 -2.98
C ILE A 120 9.62 -7.27 -2.39
N ASP A 121 10.14 -8.44 -2.75
CA ASP A 121 11.41 -8.96 -2.26
C ASP A 121 12.57 -7.99 -2.53
N LYS A 122 12.59 -7.36 -3.71
CA LYS A 122 13.59 -6.35 -4.07
C LYS A 122 13.53 -5.14 -3.14
N ILE A 123 12.33 -4.67 -2.82
CA ILE A 123 12.14 -3.53 -1.91
C ILE A 123 12.50 -3.92 -0.49
N VAL A 124 12.03 -5.06 0.01
CA VAL A 124 12.36 -5.54 1.36
C VAL A 124 13.87 -5.70 1.54
N LYS A 125 14.56 -6.29 0.56
CA LYS A 125 16.03 -6.41 0.57
C LYS A 125 16.73 -5.05 0.63
N ARG A 126 16.16 -4.02 0.02
CA ARG A 126 16.68 -2.66 0.03
C ARG A 126 16.75 -2.08 1.45
N TYR A 127 15.75 -2.35 2.28
CA TYR A 127 15.69 -1.86 3.66
C TYR A 127 16.50 -2.69 4.64
N GLY A 128 16.85 -3.92 4.26
CA GLY A 128 17.71 -4.82 5.02
C GLY A 128 16.97 -5.77 5.95
N ARG A 129 17.71 -6.77 6.47
CA ARG A 129 17.14 -7.89 7.24
C ARG A 129 16.61 -7.51 8.62
N LYS A 130 17.01 -6.37 9.16
CA LYS A 130 16.59 -5.94 10.51
C LYS A 130 15.28 -5.16 10.49
N THR A 131 14.85 -4.70 9.29
CA THR A 131 13.61 -3.95 9.14
C THR A 131 12.42 -4.89 9.31
N LYS A 132 11.54 -4.57 10.23
CA LYS A 132 10.31 -5.30 10.49
C LYS A 132 9.33 -5.06 9.35
N VAL A 133 8.84 -6.10 8.72
CA VAL A 133 7.84 -5.99 7.66
C VAL A 133 6.46 -6.16 8.27
N VAL A 134 5.59 -5.19 8.04
CA VAL A 134 4.24 -5.13 8.61
C VAL A 134 3.23 -4.99 7.48
N TRP A 135 2.15 -5.79 7.50
CA TRP A 135 1.01 -5.56 6.63
C TRP A 135 0.07 -4.52 7.24
N LEU A 136 -0.42 -3.59 6.44
CA LEU A 136 -1.31 -2.51 6.85
C LEU A 136 -2.53 -2.44 5.93
N GLN A 137 -3.74 -2.52 6.50
CA GLN A 137 -4.99 -2.31 5.76
C GLN A 137 -6.08 -1.69 6.64
N GLU A 138 -7.05 -1.04 6.00
CA GLU A 138 -8.21 -0.45 6.69
C GLU A 138 -9.38 -1.43 6.89
N GLU A 139 -9.40 -2.54 6.18
CA GLU A 139 -10.45 -3.55 6.25
C GLU A 139 -10.30 -4.42 7.51
N PRO A 140 -11.38 -5.13 7.91
CA PRO A 140 -11.31 -6.14 8.96
C PRO A 140 -10.30 -7.25 8.62
N ARG A 141 -9.71 -7.87 9.65
CA ARG A 141 -8.69 -8.92 9.51
C ARG A 141 -9.11 -10.10 8.63
N ASN A 142 -10.40 -10.45 8.63
CA ASN A 142 -10.95 -11.53 7.81
C ASN A 142 -11.40 -11.06 6.41
N MET A 143 -11.09 -9.83 6.02
CA MET A 143 -11.48 -9.20 4.75
C MET A 143 -10.31 -8.44 4.14
N GLY A 144 -10.56 -7.78 2.98
CA GLY A 144 -9.51 -7.05 2.27
C GLY A 144 -8.44 -7.98 1.69
N ALA A 145 -7.22 -7.46 1.57
CA ALA A 145 -6.13 -8.20 0.95
C ALA A 145 -5.37 -9.12 1.93
N TRP A 146 -5.51 -8.93 3.25
CA TRP A 146 -4.77 -9.68 4.25
C TRP A 146 -4.85 -11.20 4.09
N PRO A 147 -6.02 -11.84 3.90
CA PRO A 147 -6.09 -13.29 3.73
C PRO A 147 -5.26 -13.79 2.53
N PHE A 148 -5.23 -13.02 1.45
CA PHE A 148 -4.42 -13.33 0.28
C PHE A 148 -2.93 -13.11 0.53
N ILE A 149 -2.55 -11.98 1.12
CA ILE A 149 -1.17 -11.63 1.44
C ILE A 149 -0.55 -12.66 2.41
N SER A 150 -1.28 -13.05 3.45
CA SER A 150 -0.79 -14.02 4.44
C SER A 150 -0.46 -15.40 3.87
N ILE A 151 -1.06 -15.77 2.73
CA ILE A 151 -0.81 -17.04 2.04
C ILE A 151 0.34 -16.91 1.02
N HIS A 152 0.44 -15.76 0.33
CA HIS A 152 1.33 -15.61 -0.82
C HIS A 152 2.65 -14.90 -0.50
N TYR A 153 2.73 -14.18 0.61
CA TYR A 153 3.97 -13.56 1.05
C TYR A 153 4.80 -14.57 1.86
N GLU A 154 5.87 -15.05 1.29
CA GLU A 154 6.75 -16.06 1.89
C GLU A 154 7.80 -15.46 2.84
N GLY A 155 7.88 -14.13 2.93
CA GLY A 155 8.79 -13.46 3.87
C GLY A 155 8.23 -13.44 5.29
N GLU A 156 9.06 -13.04 6.23
CA GLU A 156 8.64 -12.86 7.61
C GLU A 156 7.83 -11.57 7.76
N LEU A 157 6.62 -11.68 8.33
CA LEU A 157 5.78 -10.57 8.72
C LEU A 157 5.78 -10.45 10.24
N GLU A 158 6.15 -9.29 10.76
CA GLU A 158 6.09 -8.98 12.20
C GLU A 158 4.65 -9.08 12.71
N LYS A 159 3.73 -8.37 12.06
CA LYS A 159 2.28 -8.40 12.32
C LYS A 159 1.46 -7.87 11.16
N ALA A 160 0.14 -8.00 11.27
CA ALA A 160 -0.82 -7.30 10.43
C ALA A 160 -1.60 -6.27 11.26
N ILE A 161 -1.52 -5.00 10.88
CA ILE A 161 -2.32 -3.90 11.44
C ILE A 161 -3.60 -3.82 10.62
N THR A 162 -4.72 -4.18 11.25
CA THR A 162 -6.04 -4.28 10.62
C THR A 162 -7.12 -3.92 11.62
N ARG A 163 -8.35 -3.68 11.15
CA ARG A 163 -9.49 -3.73 12.08
C ARG A 163 -9.69 -5.15 12.62
N PRO A 164 -10.29 -5.31 13.81
CA PRO A 164 -10.71 -6.63 14.29
C PRO A 164 -11.59 -7.36 13.27
N ALA A 165 -11.55 -8.69 13.29
CA ALA A 165 -12.44 -9.50 12.46
C ALA A 165 -13.91 -9.10 12.69
N SER A 166 -14.69 -9.04 11.61
CA SER A 166 -16.07 -8.57 11.64
C SER A 166 -16.93 -9.37 10.67
N GLY A 167 -18.21 -9.52 10.99
CA GLY A 167 -19.22 -10.03 10.06
C GLY A 167 -19.72 -8.98 9.06
N THR A 168 -19.32 -7.71 9.21
CA THR A 168 -19.73 -6.61 8.33
C THR A 168 -18.51 -5.95 7.69
N THR A 169 -18.62 -5.58 6.41
CA THR A 169 -17.56 -4.94 5.64
C THR A 169 -17.32 -3.49 6.05
N ALA A 170 -18.37 -2.78 6.50
CA ALA A 170 -18.32 -1.38 6.86
C ALA A 170 -18.92 -1.13 8.25
N SER A 171 -18.46 -0.07 8.89
CA SER A 171 -19.06 0.42 10.14
C SER A 171 -20.33 1.22 9.81
N GLY A 172 -21.46 0.88 10.44
CA GLY A 172 -22.71 1.61 10.27
C GLY A 172 -22.75 2.95 11.00
N SER A 173 -21.75 3.25 11.85
CA SER A 173 -21.63 4.50 12.61
C SER A 173 -20.32 5.21 12.25
N PRO A 174 -20.36 6.52 11.89
CA PRO A 174 -19.18 7.34 11.65
C PRO A 174 -18.24 7.40 12.88
N LEU A 175 -18.77 7.43 14.08
CA LEU A 175 -17.99 7.46 15.31
C LEU A 175 -17.19 6.16 15.49
N ILE A 176 -17.83 5.00 15.28
CA ILE A 176 -17.17 3.69 15.36
C ILE A 176 -16.12 3.57 14.25
N TYR A 177 -16.44 4.04 13.05
CA TYR A 177 -15.48 4.07 11.94
C TYR A 177 -14.23 4.87 12.34
N LYS A 178 -14.43 6.12 12.79
CA LYS A 178 -13.33 7.00 13.20
C LYS A 178 -12.46 6.36 14.27
N ARG A 179 -13.05 5.86 15.36
CA ARG A 179 -12.32 5.21 16.45
C ARG A 179 -11.47 4.03 15.99
N ARG A 180 -12.03 3.18 15.10
CA ARG A 180 -11.32 2.01 14.54
C ARG A 180 -10.22 2.42 13.58
N HIS A 181 -10.44 3.50 12.83
CA HIS A 181 -9.46 4.04 11.90
C HIS A 181 -8.30 4.69 12.65
N ASP A 182 -8.59 5.51 13.65
CA ASP A 182 -7.58 6.13 14.51
C ASP A 182 -6.70 5.05 15.17
N ALA A 183 -7.29 3.96 15.67
CA ALA A 183 -6.54 2.85 16.26
C ALA A 183 -5.56 2.17 15.26
N ILE A 184 -5.87 2.13 13.96
CA ILE A 184 -4.93 1.65 12.93
C ILE A 184 -3.76 2.61 12.81
N ILE A 185 -4.03 3.92 12.76
CA ILE A 185 -2.99 4.95 12.64
C ILE A 185 -2.08 4.93 13.88
N ASP A 186 -2.67 4.85 15.07
CA ASP A 186 -1.92 4.78 16.33
C ASP A 186 -1.01 3.53 16.36
N ALA A 187 -1.50 2.38 15.90
CA ALA A 187 -0.70 1.15 15.80
C ALA A 187 0.47 1.26 14.81
N VAL A 188 0.37 2.10 13.77
CA VAL A 188 1.52 2.42 12.90
C VAL A 188 2.52 3.30 13.65
N LEU A 189 2.04 4.27 14.44
CA LEU A 189 2.88 5.18 15.21
C LEU A 189 3.61 4.51 16.39
N GLU A 190 3.21 3.31 16.81
CA GLU A 190 3.99 2.51 17.78
C GLU A 190 5.41 2.20 17.28
N TYR A 191 5.68 2.29 15.97
CA TYR A 191 7.01 2.12 15.39
C TYR A 191 7.80 3.44 15.24
N ALA A 192 7.16 4.58 15.50
CA ALA A 192 7.80 5.90 15.46
C ALA A 192 8.70 6.12 16.70
N HIS A 193 9.76 6.89 16.55
CA HIS A 193 10.73 7.21 17.61
C HIS A 193 10.85 8.71 17.84
#